data_9e4b8797b10ffeb5e9c3f1b633b58033
#
_entry.id   9e4b8797b10ffeb5e9c3f1b633b58033
#
_cell.length_a   1.000
_cell.length_b   1.000
_cell.length_c   1.000
_cell.angle_alpha   90.00
_cell.angle_beta   90.00
_cell.angle_gamma   90.00
#
_symmetry.space_group_name_H-M   'P 1'
#
loop_
_entity.id
_entity.type
_entity.pdbx_description
1 polymer ?
#
loop_
_entity_poly.entity_id
_entity_poly.type
_entity_poly.pdbx_seq_one_letter_code
_entity_poly.pdbx_strand_id
1 'polypeptide(L)'
;MQSPTSTPSVASRATADVHMPSPPDGSGPMLWEQAKKVIPGGNQLLSKRAEMFLPGRWPAYYSRAKGCEVWDTANRHFYDFAQMGVGSCTIGYADPDVNAAVMKCIQNGNMSSLNCPEEVALAERLVDLHGWADMARFARTGGEVCAIAMRIARAAAGKSRVAFCGYHGWHDWYLAANISDDSNLDGQLLAGLQPNGIPRELSGTALPFMYNDLDSLDRVVDRYGDSIGVIMMEPVRSVHPDPGFLEGVREVADRLGAVLIFDE
;
A
#
# COMPACT_ATOMS: atom_id res chain seq x y z
N MET A 1 -12.69 -32.64 47.87
CA MET A 1 -13.58 -32.89 46.72
C MET A 1 -14.39 -31.63 46.45
N GLN A 2 -13.96 -30.81 45.54
CA GLN A 2 -14.73 -29.67 45.06
C GLN A 2 -14.89 -29.84 43.54
N SER A 3 -16.15 -29.81 43.08
CA SER A 3 -16.55 -30.01 41.70
C SER A 3 -16.18 -28.81 40.84
N PRO A 4 -15.88 -28.96 39.53
CA PRO A 4 -15.57 -27.85 38.64
C PRO A 4 -16.83 -27.11 38.23
N THR A 5 -16.76 -25.80 38.31
CA THR A 5 -17.77 -24.83 37.84
C THR A 5 -17.88 -24.84 36.33
N SER A 6 -19.08 -25.09 35.85
CA SER A 6 -19.43 -25.03 34.41
C SER A 6 -19.40 -23.62 33.88
N THR A 7 -18.63 -23.42 32.78
CA THR A 7 -18.62 -22.20 31.97
C THR A 7 -19.95 -22.08 31.17
N PRO A 8 -20.60 -20.90 31.13
CA PRO A 8 -21.83 -20.76 30.35
C PRO A 8 -21.51 -20.71 28.85
N SER A 9 -22.23 -21.53 28.11
CA SER A 9 -22.30 -21.57 26.64
C SER A 9 -22.73 -20.21 26.09
N VAL A 10 -21.91 -19.65 25.19
CA VAL A 10 -22.27 -18.48 24.38
C VAL A 10 -23.34 -18.91 23.37
N ALA A 11 -24.60 -18.54 23.65
CA ALA A 11 -25.69 -18.76 22.75
C ALA A 11 -25.45 -18.04 21.40
N SER A 12 -25.47 -18.80 20.31
CA SER A 12 -25.48 -18.32 18.94
C SER A 12 -26.62 -17.30 18.78
N ARG A 13 -26.28 -16.02 18.66
CA ARG A 13 -27.23 -15.00 18.18
C ARG A 13 -27.49 -15.29 16.72
N ALA A 14 -28.70 -15.77 16.41
CA ALA A 14 -29.21 -15.82 15.06
C ALA A 14 -29.10 -14.42 14.43
N THR A 15 -28.34 -14.29 13.35
CA THR A 15 -28.31 -13.08 12.54
C THR A 15 -29.69 -12.93 11.92
N ALA A 16 -30.47 -11.98 12.43
CA ALA A 16 -31.73 -11.59 11.77
C ALA A 16 -31.37 -11.18 10.33
N ASP A 17 -32.05 -11.78 9.37
CA ASP A 17 -31.99 -11.38 7.96
C ASP A 17 -32.45 -9.93 7.85
N VAL A 18 -31.50 -8.99 7.86
CA VAL A 18 -31.79 -7.58 7.63
C VAL A 18 -32.11 -7.45 6.14
N HIS A 19 -33.41 -7.44 5.83
CA HIS A 19 -33.88 -7.18 4.46
C HIS A 19 -33.48 -5.76 4.06
N MET A 20 -32.36 -5.62 3.37
CA MET A 20 -31.94 -4.35 2.77
C MET A 20 -32.72 -4.15 1.47
N PRO A 21 -33.40 -2.99 1.28
CA PRO A 21 -34.11 -2.72 0.03
C PRO A 21 -33.14 -2.74 -1.16
N SER A 22 -33.63 -3.18 -2.31
CA SER A 22 -32.85 -3.14 -3.57
C SER A 22 -32.43 -1.70 -3.86
N PRO A 23 -31.19 -1.47 -4.31
CA PRO A 23 -30.71 -0.14 -4.61
C PRO A 23 -31.51 0.47 -5.79
N PRO A 24 -31.83 1.78 -5.74
CA PRO A 24 -32.52 2.47 -6.85
C PRO A 24 -31.64 2.51 -8.11
N ASP A 25 -32.27 2.74 -9.27
CA ASP A 25 -31.59 2.91 -10.55
C ASP A 25 -30.49 3.99 -10.47
N GLY A 26 -29.33 3.72 -11.04
CA GLY A 26 -28.14 4.57 -10.92
C GLY A 26 -27.35 4.41 -9.62
N SER A 27 -27.71 3.44 -8.79
CA SER A 27 -27.01 3.13 -7.53
C SER A 27 -25.58 2.64 -7.73
N GLY A 28 -24.78 2.72 -6.67
CA GLY A 28 -23.40 2.24 -6.65
C GLY A 28 -23.24 0.80 -7.15
N PRO A 29 -24.06 -0.18 -6.74
CA PRO A 29 -24.01 -1.53 -7.27
C PRO A 29 -24.23 -1.64 -8.79
N MET A 30 -25.13 -0.87 -9.37
CA MET A 30 -25.35 -0.85 -10.82
C MET A 30 -24.16 -0.26 -11.56
N LEU A 31 -23.59 0.82 -11.06
CA LEU A 31 -22.34 1.40 -11.61
C LEU A 31 -21.17 0.42 -11.49
N TRP A 32 -21.12 -0.37 -10.43
CA TRP A 32 -20.11 -1.41 -10.26
C TRP A 32 -20.23 -2.51 -11.34
N GLU A 33 -21.42 -2.98 -11.62
CA GLU A 33 -21.65 -3.94 -12.71
C GLU A 33 -21.30 -3.34 -14.09
N GLN A 34 -21.56 -2.06 -14.30
CA GLN A 34 -21.14 -1.36 -15.50
C GLN A 34 -19.62 -1.21 -15.58
N ALA A 35 -18.98 -0.83 -14.47
CA ALA A 35 -17.52 -0.69 -14.39
C ALA A 35 -16.78 -1.96 -14.75
N LYS A 36 -17.25 -3.12 -14.29
CA LYS A 36 -16.66 -4.42 -14.63
C LYS A 36 -16.66 -4.74 -16.13
N LYS A 37 -17.52 -4.11 -16.92
CA LYS A 37 -17.57 -4.30 -18.38
C LYS A 37 -16.53 -3.47 -19.14
N VAL A 38 -16.06 -2.38 -18.55
CA VAL A 38 -15.18 -1.40 -19.22
C VAL A 38 -13.87 -1.14 -18.49
N ILE A 39 -13.76 -1.59 -17.25
CA ILE A 39 -12.54 -1.50 -16.43
C ILE A 39 -12.14 -2.90 -15.99
N PRO A 40 -10.97 -3.43 -16.38
CA PRO A 40 -10.47 -4.70 -15.87
C PRO A 40 -10.48 -4.73 -14.33
N GLY A 41 -11.21 -5.70 -13.73
CA GLY A 41 -11.37 -5.79 -12.28
C GLY A 41 -12.33 -4.76 -11.65
N GLY A 42 -12.99 -3.91 -12.47
CA GLY A 42 -14.05 -2.97 -12.03
C GLY A 42 -13.53 -1.65 -11.46
N ASN A 43 -12.28 -1.57 -11.05
CA ASN A 43 -11.67 -0.34 -10.50
C ASN A 43 -10.14 -0.36 -10.65
N GLN A 44 -9.49 0.69 -10.15
CA GLN A 44 -8.03 0.85 -10.23
C GLN A 44 -7.31 0.39 -8.93
N LEU A 45 -8.03 0.12 -7.85
CA LEU A 45 -7.47 -0.27 -6.55
C LEU A 45 -8.13 -1.55 -6.03
N LEU A 46 -7.33 -2.59 -5.79
CA LEU A 46 -7.80 -3.87 -5.25
C LEU A 46 -8.59 -3.69 -3.94
N SER A 47 -8.13 -2.80 -3.06
CA SER A 47 -8.77 -2.49 -1.76
C SER A 47 -10.15 -1.83 -1.86
N LYS A 48 -10.59 -1.41 -3.06
CA LYS A 48 -11.91 -0.81 -3.28
C LYS A 48 -12.90 -1.72 -4.01
N ARG A 49 -12.56 -2.99 -4.19
CA ARG A 49 -13.49 -3.96 -4.78
C ARG A 49 -14.68 -4.22 -3.87
N ALA A 50 -15.88 -4.10 -4.42
CA ALA A 50 -17.12 -4.35 -3.66
C ALA A 50 -17.20 -5.78 -3.11
N GLU A 51 -16.63 -6.75 -3.81
CA GLU A 51 -16.57 -8.17 -3.43
C GLU A 51 -15.77 -8.41 -2.14
N MET A 52 -14.85 -7.52 -1.78
CA MET A 52 -14.07 -7.63 -0.54
C MET A 52 -14.85 -7.20 0.71
N PHE A 53 -16.00 -6.56 0.54
CA PHE A 53 -16.81 -6.03 1.65
C PHE A 53 -18.19 -6.70 1.68
N LEU A 54 -19.14 -6.23 0.86
CA LEU A 54 -20.50 -6.72 0.83
C LEU A 54 -20.95 -6.89 -0.63
N PRO A 55 -20.66 -8.05 -1.25
CA PRO A 55 -20.98 -8.30 -2.66
C PRO A 55 -22.44 -7.99 -3.01
N GLY A 56 -22.65 -7.22 -4.08
CA GLY A 56 -23.97 -6.83 -4.57
C GLY A 56 -24.72 -5.79 -3.73
N ARG A 57 -24.20 -5.41 -2.56
CA ARG A 57 -24.84 -4.44 -1.64
C ARG A 57 -23.91 -3.30 -1.22
N TRP A 58 -22.60 -3.45 -1.41
CA TRP A 58 -21.64 -2.40 -1.11
C TRP A 58 -21.96 -1.15 -1.94
N PRO A 59 -22.00 0.07 -1.36
CA PRO A 59 -22.36 1.29 -2.10
C PRO A 59 -21.42 1.60 -3.26
N ALA A 60 -20.16 1.17 -3.20
CA ALA A 60 -19.10 1.21 -4.20
C ALA A 60 -18.72 2.61 -4.73
N TYR A 61 -19.68 3.53 -4.88
CA TYR A 61 -19.46 4.88 -5.41
C TYR A 61 -20.07 5.94 -4.52
N TYR A 62 -19.34 7.03 -4.34
CA TYR A 62 -19.81 8.19 -3.58
C TYR A 62 -20.17 9.35 -4.53
N SER A 63 -21.12 10.18 -4.10
CA SER A 63 -21.46 11.47 -4.72
C SER A 63 -20.80 12.64 -4.01
N ARG A 64 -20.59 12.52 -2.69
CA ARG A 64 -20.01 13.55 -1.83
C ARG A 64 -19.32 12.92 -0.63
N ALA A 65 -18.21 13.55 -0.19
CA ALA A 65 -17.56 13.23 1.07
C ALA A 65 -17.11 14.53 1.76
N LYS A 66 -17.19 14.58 3.11
CA LYS A 66 -16.77 15.72 3.92
C LYS A 66 -16.40 15.27 5.33
N GLY A 67 -15.25 15.68 5.84
CA GLY A 67 -14.77 15.19 7.13
C GLY A 67 -14.64 13.68 7.12
N CYS A 68 -15.35 12.97 7.99
CA CYS A 68 -15.45 11.50 7.96
C CYS A 68 -16.78 10.99 7.37
N GLU A 69 -17.58 11.86 6.79
CA GLU A 69 -18.90 11.52 6.27
C GLU A 69 -18.87 11.31 4.76
N VAL A 70 -19.60 10.31 4.27
CA VAL A 70 -19.70 9.95 2.86
C VAL A 70 -21.16 9.75 2.46
N TRP A 71 -21.55 10.27 1.32
CA TRP A 71 -22.87 10.05 0.70
C TRP A 71 -22.65 9.26 -0.60
N ASP A 72 -23.38 8.18 -0.74
CA ASP A 72 -23.35 7.39 -1.96
C ASP A 72 -24.16 8.05 -3.11
N THR A 73 -24.18 7.41 -4.27
CA THR A 73 -24.91 7.90 -5.44
C THR A 73 -26.42 7.88 -5.28
N ALA A 74 -26.95 7.17 -4.29
CA ALA A 74 -28.36 7.21 -3.88
C ALA A 74 -28.62 8.19 -2.71
N ASN A 75 -27.63 9.04 -2.39
CA ASN A 75 -27.66 10.01 -1.29
C ASN A 75 -27.86 9.38 0.10
N ARG A 76 -27.52 8.11 0.29
CA ARG A 76 -27.48 7.48 1.60
C ARG A 76 -26.22 7.93 2.32
N HIS A 77 -26.35 8.26 3.60
CA HIS A 77 -25.27 8.79 4.42
C HIS A 77 -24.57 7.69 5.21
N PHE A 78 -23.24 7.75 5.26
CA PHE A 78 -22.37 6.83 6.00
C PHE A 78 -21.27 7.59 6.72
N TYR A 79 -20.78 7.02 7.81
CA TYR A 79 -19.50 7.40 8.40
C TYR A 79 -18.41 6.45 7.91
N ASP A 80 -17.28 7.02 7.47
CA ASP A 80 -16.12 6.25 7.02
C ASP A 80 -15.20 5.98 8.21
N PHE A 81 -15.19 4.74 8.68
CA PHE A 81 -14.29 4.23 9.72
C PHE A 81 -13.10 3.44 9.13
N ALA A 82 -12.95 3.45 7.80
CA ALA A 82 -11.80 2.84 7.14
C ALA A 82 -10.61 3.81 7.10
N GLN A 83 -9.58 3.42 6.38
CA GLN A 83 -8.41 4.28 6.13
C GLN A 83 -8.71 5.36 5.08
N MET A 84 -9.58 6.29 5.37
CA MET A 84 -10.04 7.39 4.54
C MET A 84 -9.19 7.67 3.29
N GLY A 85 -9.67 7.23 2.12
CA GLY A 85 -8.91 7.37 0.86
C GLY A 85 -7.59 6.56 0.82
N VAL A 86 -7.54 5.40 1.50
CA VAL A 86 -6.33 4.55 1.63
C VAL A 86 -5.18 5.35 2.29
N GLY A 87 -5.49 6.04 3.39
CA GLY A 87 -4.53 6.81 4.18
C GLY A 87 -4.19 8.20 3.62
N SER A 88 -4.72 8.59 2.46
CA SER A 88 -4.38 9.87 1.83
C SER A 88 -5.18 11.07 2.35
N CYS A 89 -6.30 10.84 3.06
CA CYS A 89 -7.20 11.89 3.54
C CYS A 89 -7.25 11.98 5.06
N THR A 90 -6.10 11.92 5.73
CA THR A 90 -5.99 11.85 7.20
C THR A 90 -6.55 13.07 7.94
N ILE A 91 -6.61 14.25 7.30
CA ILE A 91 -7.22 15.46 7.87
C ILE A 91 -8.73 15.55 7.59
N GLY A 92 -9.29 14.57 6.89
CA GLY A 92 -10.70 14.54 6.49
C GLY A 92 -10.94 14.85 5.02
N TYR A 93 -12.09 14.38 4.52
CA TYR A 93 -12.52 14.66 3.15
C TYR A 93 -12.92 16.13 2.98
N ALA A 94 -12.59 16.69 1.80
CA ALA A 94 -12.97 18.03 1.40
C ALA A 94 -12.60 19.13 2.43
N ASP A 95 -11.39 19.01 2.98
CA ASP A 95 -10.84 20.05 3.86
C ASP A 95 -10.86 21.41 3.14
N PRO A 96 -11.40 22.49 3.77
CA PRO A 96 -11.62 23.76 3.11
C PRO A 96 -10.30 24.46 2.71
N ASP A 97 -9.25 24.35 3.50
CA ASP A 97 -7.98 25.02 3.23
C ASP A 97 -7.24 24.34 2.09
N VAL A 98 -7.25 22.99 2.07
CA VAL A 98 -6.72 22.19 0.96
C VAL A 98 -7.48 22.50 -0.33
N ASN A 99 -8.82 22.51 -0.26
CA ASN A 99 -9.65 22.81 -1.43
C ASN A 99 -9.37 24.21 -1.99
N ALA A 100 -9.24 25.22 -1.13
CA ALA A 100 -8.93 26.60 -1.54
C ALA A 100 -7.56 26.69 -2.22
N ALA A 101 -6.54 26.00 -1.70
CA ALA A 101 -5.20 25.97 -2.30
C ALA A 101 -5.22 25.27 -3.66
N VAL A 102 -5.88 24.11 -3.76
CA VAL A 102 -6.02 23.37 -5.03
C VAL A 102 -6.78 24.18 -6.08
N MET A 103 -7.88 24.81 -5.72
CA MET A 103 -8.64 25.68 -6.64
C MET A 103 -7.80 26.84 -7.15
N LYS A 104 -6.98 27.46 -6.30
CA LYS A 104 -6.05 28.52 -6.73
C LYS A 104 -5.02 27.98 -7.74
N CYS A 105 -4.45 26.82 -7.51
CA CYS A 105 -3.54 26.18 -8.47
C CYS A 105 -4.23 25.94 -9.82
N ILE A 106 -5.45 25.37 -9.80
CA ILE A 106 -6.21 25.12 -11.03
C ILE A 106 -6.48 26.41 -11.83
N GLN A 107 -6.85 27.50 -11.14
CA GLN A 107 -7.09 28.81 -11.76
C GLN A 107 -5.84 29.41 -12.41
N ASN A 108 -4.65 29.12 -11.86
CA ASN A 108 -3.37 29.58 -12.39
C ASN A 108 -2.78 28.67 -13.49
N GLY A 109 -3.41 27.53 -13.74
CA GLY A 109 -2.90 26.48 -14.63
C GLY A 109 -2.15 25.41 -13.85
N ASN A 110 -2.74 24.22 -13.78
CA ASN A 110 -2.21 23.07 -13.01
C ASN A 110 -1.12 22.28 -13.74
N MET A 111 -0.79 22.67 -14.98
CA MET A 111 0.24 22.06 -15.81
C MET A 111 0.77 23.08 -16.80
N SER A 112 2.08 23.19 -16.95
CA SER A 112 2.74 24.03 -17.94
C SER A 112 4.04 23.39 -18.43
N SER A 113 4.66 23.97 -19.45
CA SER A 113 6.02 23.59 -19.87
C SER A 113 7.10 24.04 -18.89
N LEU A 114 6.76 24.92 -17.96
CA LEU A 114 7.64 25.34 -16.88
C LEU A 114 7.34 24.56 -15.62
N ASN A 115 8.32 24.45 -14.74
CA ASN A 115 8.16 23.81 -13.42
C ASN A 115 7.29 24.69 -12.51
N CYS A 116 6.57 24.08 -11.59
CA CYS A 116 5.79 24.81 -10.59
C CYS A 116 6.61 25.06 -9.31
N PRO A 117 6.45 26.23 -8.68
CA PRO A 117 7.19 26.58 -7.46
C PRO A 117 6.79 25.69 -6.25
N GLU A 118 5.59 25.14 -6.26
CA GLU A 118 5.09 24.27 -5.21
C GLU A 118 5.93 22.98 -5.06
N GLU A 119 6.56 22.48 -6.14
CA GLU A 119 7.48 21.35 -6.06
C GLU A 119 8.69 21.67 -5.18
N VAL A 120 9.26 22.87 -5.33
CA VAL A 120 10.40 23.31 -4.52
C VAL A 120 9.99 23.48 -3.06
N ALA A 121 8.90 24.20 -2.82
CA ALA A 121 8.39 24.44 -1.47
C ALA A 121 8.06 23.14 -0.73
N LEU A 122 7.48 22.16 -1.43
CA LEU A 122 7.20 20.84 -0.86
C LEU A 122 8.49 20.06 -0.58
N ALA A 123 9.47 20.10 -1.49
CA ALA A 123 10.75 19.42 -1.30
C ALA A 123 11.51 20.00 -0.09
N GLU A 124 11.60 21.31 0.04
CA GLU A 124 12.19 21.98 1.20
C GLU A 124 11.50 21.58 2.49
N ARG A 125 10.15 21.60 2.50
CA ARG A 125 9.38 21.19 3.68
C ARG A 125 9.61 19.74 4.09
N LEU A 126 9.73 18.82 3.13
CA LEU A 126 10.02 17.41 3.43
C LEU A 126 11.43 17.21 3.97
N VAL A 127 12.42 17.89 3.39
CA VAL A 127 13.81 17.84 3.91
C VAL A 127 13.89 18.43 5.32
N ASP A 128 13.19 19.52 5.60
CA ASP A 128 13.13 20.09 6.95
C ASP A 128 12.49 19.14 7.98
N LEU A 129 11.45 18.41 7.57
CA LEU A 129 10.78 17.42 8.44
C LEU A 129 11.63 16.18 8.69
N HIS A 130 12.43 15.79 7.69
CA HIS A 130 13.29 14.63 7.73
C HIS A 130 14.77 15.05 7.80
N GLY A 131 15.23 15.49 8.96
CA GLY A 131 16.56 16.06 9.17
C GLY A 131 17.77 15.18 8.75
N TRP A 132 17.53 13.96 8.31
CA TRP A 132 18.49 13.04 7.72
C TRP A 132 18.51 13.08 6.19
N ALA A 133 17.51 13.72 5.56
CA ALA A 133 17.35 13.75 4.10
C ALA A 133 17.98 15.00 3.50
N ASP A 134 18.68 14.84 2.39
CA ASP A 134 19.31 15.93 1.63
C ASP A 134 18.41 16.41 0.48
N MET A 135 17.60 15.53 -0.09
CA MET A 135 16.81 15.77 -1.30
C MET A 135 15.47 15.02 -1.26
N ALA A 136 14.47 15.54 -2.00
CA ALA A 136 13.20 14.89 -2.22
C ALA A 136 12.94 14.67 -3.72
N ARG A 137 12.36 13.52 -4.07
CA ARG A 137 11.90 13.18 -5.41
C ARG A 137 10.44 12.72 -5.37
N PHE A 138 9.62 13.22 -6.28
CA PHE A 138 8.19 12.92 -6.30
C PHE A 138 7.82 11.90 -7.39
N ALA A 139 6.77 11.13 -7.12
CA ALA A 139 6.08 10.27 -8.05
C ALA A 139 4.56 10.40 -7.81
N ARG A 140 3.74 9.73 -8.62
CA ARG A 140 2.29 9.85 -8.51
C ARG A 140 1.63 8.75 -7.71
N THR A 141 2.28 7.59 -7.61
CA THR A 141 1.78 6.41 -6.89
C THR A 141 2.88 5.75 -6.08
N GLY A 142 2.49 5.02 -5.01
CA GLY A 142 3.44 4.26 -4.19
C GLY A 142 4.25 3.26 -5.00
N GLY A 143 3.61 2.47 -5.87
CA GLY A 143 4.34 1.52 -6.73
C GLY A 143 5.34 2.20 -7.68
N GLU A 144 5.00 3.37 -8.23
CA GLU A 144 5.90 4.15 -9.07
C GLU A 144 7.11 4.67 -8.29
N VAL A 145 6.90 5.24 -7.10
CA VAL A 145 8.01 5.75 -6.28
C VAL A 145 8.90 4.62 -5.80
N CYS A 146 8.35 3.46 -5.42
CA CYS A 146 9.14 2.28 -5.07
C CYS A 146 9.99 1.78 -6.25
N ALA A 147 9.46 1.78 -7.48
CA ALA A 147 10.22 1.40 -8.67
C ALA A 147 11.34 2.40 -9.00
N ILE A 148 11.09 3.70 -8.81
CA ILE A 148 12.10 4.75 -8.96
C ILE A 148 13.20 4.59 -7.90
N ALA A 149 12.83 4.46 -6.63
CA ALA A 149 13.76 4.26 -5.52
C ALA A 149 14.63 3.01 -5.74
N MET A 150 14.01 1.90 -6.15
CA MET A 150 14.71 0.66 -6.47
C MET A 150 15.75 0.84 -7.57
N ARG A 151 15.41 1.57 -8.65
CA ARG A 151 16.37 1.84 -9.75
C ARG A 151 17.54 2.69 -9.26
N ILE A 152 17.26 3.75 -8.50
CA ILE A 152 18.29 4.64 -7.95
C ILE A 152 19.24 3.85 -7.02
N ALA A 153 18.66 3.07 -6.10
CA ALA A 153 19.42 2.30 -5.13
C ALA A 153 20.33 1.23 -5.80
N ARG A 154 19.80 0.49 -6.79
CA ARG A 154 20.60 -0.46 -7.58
C ARG A 154 21.75 0.22 -8.31
N ALA A 155 21.49 1.40 -8.90
CA ALA A 155 22.55 2.16 -9.58
C ALA A 155 23.63 2.66 -8.60
N ALA A 156 23.21 3.16 -7.43
CA ALA A 156 24.15 3.63 -6.39
C ALA A 156 24.99 2.49 -5.81
N ALA A 157 24.40 1.33 -5.55
CA ALA A 157 25.10 0.18 -5.01
C ALA A 157 25.93 -0.60 -6.07
N GLY A 158 25.68 -0.39 -7.36
CA GLY A 158 26.29 -1.18 -8.43
C GLY A 158 25.91 -2.66 -8.43
N LYS A 159 24.79 -3.02 -7.80
CA LYS A 159 24.31 -4.39 -7.59
C LYS A 159 22.84 -4.51 -7.99
N SER A 160 22.40 -5.71 -8.39
CA SER A 160 21.07 -5.88 -9.00
C SER A 160 20.02 -6.53 -8.11
N ARG A 161 20.42 -7.23 -7.03
CA ARG A 161 19.46 -7.91 -6.14
C ARG A 161 18.95 -7.01 -5.03
N VAL A 162 17.69 -7.22 -4.66
CA VAL A 162 17.04 -6.60 -3.51
C VAL A 162 16.56 -7.68 -2.54
N ALA A 163 16.85 -7.53 -1.24
CA ALA A 163 16.15 -8.22 -0.18
C ALA A 163 15.00 -7.31 0.27
N PHE A 164 13.79 -7.84 0.42
CA PHE A 164 12.65 -6.99 0.76
C PHE A 164 11.68 -7.68 1.74
N CYS A 165 10.95 -6.85 2.50
CA CYS A 165 9.89 -7.28 3.41
C CYS A 165 8.71 -6.30 3.34
N GLY A 166 7.52 -6.79 3.01
CA GLY A 166 6.32 -5.97 2.88
C GLY A 166 5.78 -5.92 1.46
N TYR A 167 4.81 -5.02 1.25
CA TYR A 167 4.18 -4.81 -0.05
C TYR A 167 4.62 -3.45 -0.63
N HIS A 168 5.26 -3.46 -1.78
CA HIS A 168 5.87 -2.29 -2.39
C HIS A 168 5.34 -2.00 -3.80
N GLY A 169 4.05 -2.26 -4.02
CA GLY A 169 3.41 -2.15 -5.33
C GLY A 169 3.49 -3.46 -6.12
N TRP A 170 3.02 -3.43 -7.37
CA TRP A 170 2.92 -4.62 -8.24
C TRP A 170 3.69 -4.44 -9.55
N HIS A 171 4.76 -3.63 -9.52
CA HIS A 171 5.68 -3.48 -10.62
C HIS A 171 6.57 -4.73 -10.81
N ASP A 172 7.14 -4.87 -12.00
CA ASP A 172 7.91 -6.03 -12.42
C ASP A 172 8.98 -6.47 -11.41
N TRP A 173 9.71 -5.50 -10.83
CA TRP A 173 10.77 -5.80 -9.88
C TRP A 173 10.29 -6.54 -8.63
N TYR A 174 9.06 -6.22 -8.17
CA TYR A 174 8.46 -6.84 -6.98
C TYR A 174 7.86 -8.21 -7.31
N LEU A 175 7.05 -8.29 -8.38
CA LEU A 175 6.43 -9.54 -8.82
C LEU A 175 7.47 -10.56 -9.33
N ALA A 176 8.68 -10.13 -9.68
CA ALA A 176 9.79 -11.01 -10.03
C ALA A 176 10.13 -12.04 -8.94
N ALA A 177 9.78 -11.76 -7.66
CA ALA A 177 9.95 -12.73 -6.58
C ALA A 177 9.22 -14.05 -6.84
N ASN A 178 8.03 -14.00 -7.44
CA ASN A 178 7.21 -15.19 -7.73
C ASN A 178 7.59 -15.93 -9.03
N ILE A 179 8.64 -15.52 -9.75
CA ILE A 179 9.10 -16.25 -10.95
C ILE A 179 9.76 -17.59 -10.60
N SER A 180 10.54 -17.62 -9.52
CA SER A 180 11.27 -18.80 -9.09
C SER A 180 10.44 -19.74 -8.21
N ASP A 181 9.50 -19.17 -7.46
CA ASP A 181 8.56 -19.84 -6.58
C ASP A 181 7.33 -18.95 -6.46
N ASP A 182 6.17 -19.44 -6.86
CA ASP A 182 4.92 -18.69 -6.93
C ASP A 182 4.31 -18.34 -5.54
N SER A 183 4.88 -18.90 -4.47
CA SER A 183 4.52 -18.63 -3.08
C SER A 183 5.41 -17.60 -2.36
N ASN A 184 6.47 -17.11 -2.98
CA ASN A 184 7.42 -16.19 -2.33
C ASN A 184 6.80 -14.91 -1.77
N LEU A 185 5.69 -14.43 -2.35
CA LEU A 185 4.98 -13.23 -1.89
C LEU A 185 3.82 -13.54 -0.91
N ASP A 186 3.49 -14.80 -0.66
CA ASP A 186 2.34 -15.18 0.19
C ASP A 186 2.53 -14.76 1.66
N GLY A 187 3.75 -14.73 2.13
CA GLY A 187 4.10 -14.24 3.47
C GLY A 187 4.13 -12.70 3.60
N GLN A 188 3.92 -11.98 2.51
CA GLN A 188 3.88 -10.52 2.49
C GLN A 188 2.44 -10.00 2.73
N LEU A 189 2.01 -8.92 2.09
CA LEU A 189 0.64 -8.39 2.30
C LEU A 189 -0.42 -9.09 1.46
N LEU A 190 -0.07 -9.45 0.22
CA LEU A 190 -1.00 -9.98 -0.77
C LEU A 190 -0.53 -11.35 -1.26
N ALA A 191 -1.23 -12.40 -0.83
CA ALA A 191 -1.01 -13.75 -1.33
C ALA A 191 -1.58 -13.94 -2.76
N GLY A 192 -1.07 -14.94 -3.48
CA GLY A 192 -1.59 -15.36 -4.79
C GLY A 192 -1.28 -14.42 -5.96
N LEU A 193 -0.31 -13.51 -5.81
CA LEU A 193 0.13 -12.65 -6.90
C LEU A 193 0.88 -13.46 -7.97
N GLN A 194 0.38 -13.44 -9.21
CA GLN A 194 0.96 -14.20 -10.32
C GLN A 194 1.97 -13.34 -11.11
N PRO A 195 3.14 -13.90 -11.48
CA PRO A 195 4.16 -13.19 -12.23
C PRO A 195 3.92 -13.20 -13.75
N ASN A 196 2.65 -13.24 -14.17
CA ASN A 196 2.28 -13.28 -15.59
C ASN A 196 2.70 -11.98 -16.28
N GLY A 197 3.44 -12.10 -17.38
CA GLY A 197 3.96 -10.96 -18.14
C GLY A 197 5.27 -10.38 -17.61
N ILE A 198 5.79 -10.85 -16.48
CA ILE A 198 7.10 -10.41 -15.96
C ILE A 198 8.23 -11.09 -16.76
N PRO A 199 9.25 -10.33 -17.20
CA PRO A 199 10.42 -10.89 -17.86
C PRO A 199 11.11 -11.96 -17.02
N ARG A 200 11.34 -13.15 -17.59
CA ARG A 200 11.95 -14.29 -16.87
C ARG A 200 13.38 -14.02 -16.39
N GLU A 201 14.07 -13.13 -17.05
CA GLU A 201 15.43 -12.69 -16.72
C GLU A 201 15.50 -11.98 -15.35
N LEU A 202 14.36 -11.50 -14.82
CA LEU A 202 14.27 -10.93 -13.48
C LEU A 202 14.22 -11.97 -12.36
N SER A 203 14.17 -13.26 -12.69
CA SER A 203 14.17 -14.33 -11.68
C SER A 203 15.37 -14.20 -10.74
N GLY A 204 15.11 -14.30 -9.42
CA GLY A 204 16.15 -14.21 -8.39
C GLY A 204 16.73 -12.80 -8.17
N THR A 205 16.10 -11.75 -8.71
CA THR A 205 16.49 -10.37 -8.44
C THR A 205 15.77 -9.74 -7.25
N ALA A 206 14.63 -10.30 -6.85
CA ALA A 206 13.83 -9.89 -5.70
C ALA A 206 13.68 -11.06 -4.71
N LEU A 207 14.15 -10.86 -3.49
CA LEU A 207 14.38 -11.89 -2.49
C LEU A 207 13.61 -11.53 -1.22
N PRO A 208 12.47 -12.14 -0.92
CA PRO A 208 11.68 -11.81 0.25
C PRO A 208 12.34 -12.32 1.54
N PHE A 209 12.21 -11.55 2.62
CA PHE A 209 12.44 -11.98 3.98
C PHE A 209 11.22 -11.62 4.85
N MET A 210 11.15 -12.17 6.06
CA MET A 210 9.99 -12.02 6.92
C MET A 210 10.16 -10.88 7.93
N TYR A 211 9.08 -10.17 8.21
CA TYR A 211 9.05 -9.11 9.21
C TYR A 211 9.27 -9.68 10.62
N ASN A 212 10.08 -9.01 11.43
CA ASN A 212 10.52 -9.46 12.76
C ASN A 212 11.27 -10.80 12.78
N ASP A 213 11.90 -11.18 11.66
CA ASP A 213 12.69 -12.43 11.53
C ASP A 213 14.04 -12.12 10.85
N LEU A 214 15.04 -11.73 11.67
CA LEU A 214 16.41 -11.49 11.18
C LEU A 214 17.06 -12.77 10.62
N ASP A 215 16.72 -13.94 11.17
CA ASP A 215 17.24 -15.21 10.65
C ASP A 215 16.79 -15.44 9.20
N SER A 216 15.58 -14.97 8.83
CA SER A 216 15.11 -15.02 7.44
C SER A 216 15.93 -14.13 6.52
N LEU A 217 16.32 -12.93 6.98
CA LEU A 217 17.20 -12.04 6.25
C LEU A 217 18.60 -12.63 6.13
N ASP A 218 19.15 -13.20 7.21
CA ASP A 218 20.47 -13.84 7.20
C ASP A 218 20.51 -15.01 6.21
N ARG A 219 19.47 -15.85 6.13
CA ARG A 219 19.38 -16.91 5.12
C ARG A 219 19.45 -16.37 3.67
N VAL A 220 18.84 -15.21 3.42
CA VAL A 220 18.93 -14.54 2.11
C VAL A 220 20.35 -14.03 1.87
N VAL A 221 20.99 -13.44 2.88
CA VAL A 221 22.37 -12.94 2.82
C VAL A 221 23.35 -14.07 2.61
N ASP A 222 23.24 -15.17 3.34
CA ASP A 222 24.12 -16.34 3.20
C ASP A 222 24.12 -16.91 1.78
N ARG A 223 22.98 -16.85 1.12
CA ARG A 223 22.82 -17.41 -0.23
C ARG A 223 23.24 -16.44 -1.33
N TYR A 224 23.00 -15.14 -1.17
CA TYR A 224 23.13 -14.15 -2.25
C TYR A 224 24.14 -13.02 -1.94
N GLY A 225 24.48 -12.82 -0.67
CA GLY A 225 25.58 -12.00 -0.14
C GLY A 225 25.88 -10.75 -0.92
N ASP A 226 27.08 -10.72 -1.49
CA ASP A 226 27.63 -9.56 -2.17
C ASP A 226 26.83 -9.05 -3.39
N SER A 227 25.86 -9.82 -3.87
CA SER A 227 25.00 -9.40 -4.98
C SER A 227 23.79 -8.56 -4.55
N ILE A 228 23.50 -8.48 -3.24
CA ILE A 228 22.44 -7.67 -2.67
C ILE A 228 22.92 -6.23 -2.57
N GLY A 229 22.27 -5.33 -3.30
CA GLY A 229 22.57 -3.90 -3.30
C GLY A 229 21.51 -3.05 -2.63
N VAL A 230 20.37 -3.64 -2.33
CA VAL A 230 19.22 -2.93 -1.74
C VAL A 230 18.56 -3.80 -0.68
N ILE A 231 18.20 -3.20 0.44
CA ILE A 231 17.23 -3.77 1.39
C ILE A 231 16.06 -2.80 1.43
N MET A 232 14.84 -3.30 1.21
CA MET A 232 13.62 -2.47 1.23
C MET A 232 12.58 -3.09 2.15
N MET A 233 11.97 -2.28 3.03
CA MET A 233 10.96 -2.76 3.95
C MET A 233 10.01 -1.67 4.42
N GLU A 234 8.82 -2.09 4.89
CA GLU A 234 7.95 -1.28 5.72
C GLU A 234 8.50 -1.27 7.16
N PRO A 235 8.87 -0.11 7.74
CA PRO A 235 9.47 -0.07 9.08
C PRO A 235 8.47 -0.45 10.18
N VAL A 236 7.19 -0.16 9.96
CA VAL A 236 6.07 -0.57 10.83
C VAL A 236 4.97 -1.19 9.97
N ARG A 237 4.45 -2.33 10.41
CA ARG A 237 3.34 -3.02 9.75
C ARG A 237 2.13 -3.11 10.71
N SER A 238 1.33 -4.17 10.60
CA SER A 238 0.21 -4.45 11.53
C SER A 238 0.64 -4.63 12.98
N VAL A 239 1.93 -4.92 13.19
CA VAL A 239 2.59 -4.99 14.52
C VAL A 239 3.83 -4.10 14.51
N HIS A 240 4.23 -3.63 15.69
CA HIS A 240 5.48 -2.89 15.83
C HIS A 240 6.70 -3.79 15.58
N PRO A 241 7.84 -3.22 15.15
CA PRO A 241 9.08 -3.98 15.08
C PRO A 241 9.50 -4.45 16.47
N ASP A 242 10.01 -5.67 16.55
CA ASP A 242 10.60 -6.19 17.77
C ASP A 242 11.88 -5.41 18.12
N PRO A 243 12.22 -5.29 19.40
CA PRO A 243 13.46 -4.63 19.82
C PRO A 243 14.69 -5.22 19.11
N GLY A 244 15.48 -4.38 18.48
CA GLY A 244 16.69 -4.78 17.74
C GLY A 244 16.47 -5.21 16.29
N PHE A 245 15.21 -5.34 15.82
CA PHE A 245 14.95 -5.77 14.45
C PHE A 245 15.40 -4.74 13.42
N LEU A 246 15.01 -3.47 13.57
CA LEU A 246 15.39 -2.41 12.62
C LEU A 246 16.89 -2.13 12.67
N GLU A 247 17.50 -2.16 13.85
CA GLU A 247 18.94 -2.02 14.04
C GLU A 247 19.68 -3.16 13.33
N GLY A 248 19.22 -4.41 13.49
CA GLY A 248 19.81 -5.56 12.80
C GLY A 248 19.71 -5.46 11.28
N VAL A 249 18.58 -5.01 10.76
CA VAL A 249 18.44 -4.73 9.30
C VAL A 249 19.43 -3.67 8.85
N ARG A 250 19.61 -2.59 9.64
CA ARG A 250 20.59 -1.54 9.34
C ARG A 250 22.01 -2.09 9.32
N GLU A 251 22.39 -2.89 10.32
CA GLU A 251 23.71 -3.53 10.39
C GLU A 251 23.99 -4.44 9.18
N VAL A 252 22.99 -5.21 8.76
CA VAL A 252 23.09 -6.04 7.56
C VAL A 252 23.31 -5.18 6.31
N ALA A 253 22.55 -4.09 6.15
CA ALA A 253 22.69 -3.20 5.02
C ALA A 253 24.08 -2.55 4.98
N ASP A 254 24.61 -2.11 6.12
CA ASP A 254 25.95 -1.52 6.23
C ASP A 254 27.05 -2.54 5.87
N ARG A 255 26.94 -3.76 6.41
CA ARG A 255 27.87 -4.86 6.11
C ARG A 255 27.93 -5.19 4.62
N LEU A 256 26.80 -5.12 3.93
CA LEU A 256 26.71 -5.40 2.50
C LEU A 256 27.03 -4.21 1.61
N GLY A 257 27.15 -2.99 2.16
CA GLY A 257 27.18 -1.76 1.39
C GLY A 257 25.89 -1.58 0.56
N ALA A 258 24.77 -2.04 1.10
CA ALA A 258 23.46 -1.95 0.46
C ALA A 258 22.74 -0.67 0.85
N VAL A 259 21.95 -0.11 -0.07
CA VAL A 259 21.03 1.00 0.23
C VAL A 259 19.82 0.45 1.01
N LEU A 260 19.54 1.02 2.17
CA LEU A 260 18.33 0.71 2.95
C LEU A 260 17.22 1.70 2.57
N ILE A 261 16.06 1.16 2.22
CA ILE A 261 14.86 1.92 1.87
C ILE A 261 13.75 1.55 2.85
N PHE A 262 13.17 2.54 3.52
CA PHE A 262 11.94 2.40 4.27
C PHE A 262 10.77 2.93 3.42
N ASP A 263 9.72 2.14 3.30
CA ASP A 263 8.47 2.45 2.62
C ASP A 263 7.39 2.68 3.69
N GLU A 264 6.89 3.91 3.79
CA GLU A 264 5.94 4.35 4.82
C GLU A 264 4.60 4.80 4.21
#